data_3a5bacf4ee31d3775633a22f35d3111b
#
_entry.id   3a5bacf4ee31d3775633a22f35d3111b
#
_cell.length_a   1.000
_cell.length_b   1.000
_cell.length_c   1.000
_cell.angle_alpha   90.00
_cell.angle_beta   90.00
_cell.angle_gamma   90.00
#
_symmetry.space_group_name_H-M   'P 1'
#
loop_
_entity.id
_entity.type
_entity.pdbx_description
1 polymer ?
#
loop_
_entity_poly.entity_id
_entity_poly.type
_entity_poly.pdbx_seq_one_letter_code
_entity_poly.pdbx_strand_id
1 'polypeptide(L)'
;MVTLILFVLIFGVVVISHEFGHFLLAKANGIHVIEFSVGMGPNLFSFQKGDTKYSLKLLPIGGACMFEGEDGLNEKEDGEDHSGSFLNANVWARISTVLAGPVFNFILGFIIAFIMVNLIVIRDPVATEIVDGGAAQEAGLQPGDRILSLNGSKIHLYEEIQLFTLTYRGGNVTVQYERDGVKGTTTLTPKYDESAGRYMIGISNADFVQLSGLDCFRYSWYEMRIV
;
A
#
# COMPACT_ATOMS: atom_id res chain seq x y z
N MET A 1 4.53 12.94 -21.88
CA MET A 1 5.01 11.61 -22.33
C MET A 1 5.60 10.79 -21.19
N VAL A 2 6.56 11.31 -20.40
CA VAL A 2 7.19 10.57 -19.27
C VAL A 2 6.15 10.07 -18.28
N THR A 3 5.19 10.91 -17.87
CA THR A 3 4.13 10.53 -16.93
C THR A 3 3.28 9.34 -17.42
N LEU A 4 2.95 9.30 -18.72
CA LEU A 4 2.20 8.20 -19.31
C LEU A 4 3.00 6.90 -19.31
N ILE A 5 4.29 6.98 -19.64
CA ILE A 5 5.19 5.81 -19.63
C ILE A 5 5.31 5.27 -18.22
N LEU A 6 5.55 6.14 -17.23
CA LEU A 6 5.63 5.75 -15.82
C LEU A 6 4.31 5.13 -15.33
N PHE A 7 3.17 5.73 -15.69
CA PHE A 7 1.86 5.16 -15.36
C PHE A 7 1.71 3.74 -15.90
N VAL A 8 2.01 3.53 -17.20
CA VAL A 8 1.88 2.20 -17.82
C VAL A 8 2.82 1.19 -17.17
N LEU A 9 4.06 1.60 -16.84
CA LEU A 9 5.01 0.71 -16.15
C LEU A 9 4.53 0.34 -14.76
N ILE A 10 4.15 1.31 -13.93
CA ILE A 10 3.69 1.06 -12.55
C ILE A 10 2.42 0.20 -12.57
N PHE A 11 1.44 0.59 -13.39
CA PHE A 11 0.20 -0.16 -13.53
C PHE A 11 0.45 -1.59 -14.02
N GLY A 12 1.34 -1.76 -15.00
CA GLY A 12 1.75 -3.08 -15.49
C GLY A 12 2.36 -3.96 -14.39
N VAL A 13 3.25 -3.41 -13.56
CA VAL A 13 3.85 -4.16 -12.43
C VAL A 13 2.79 -4.58 -11.42
N VAL A 14 1.86 -3.69 -11.08
CA VAL A 14 0.75 -3.99 -10.13
C VAL A 14 -0.14 -5.09 -10.68
N VAL A 15 -0.53 -5.02 -11.96
CA VAL A 15 -1.37 -6.04 -12.59
C VAL A 15 -0.63 -7.37 -12.69
N ILE A 16 0.63 -7.38 -13.13
CA ILE A 16 1.42 -8.63 -13.21
C ILE A 16 1.55 -9.28 -11.83
N SER A 17 1.79 -8.49 -10.78
CA SER A 17 1.84 -8.99 -9.40
C SER A 17 0.51 -9.64 -8.99
N HIS A 18 -0.60 -8.99 -9.32
CA HIS A 18 -1.95 -9.49 -9.05
C HIS A 18 -2.21 -10.85 -9.73
N GLU A 19 -2.02 -10.90 -11.05
CA GLU A 19 -2.22 -12.12 -11.84
C GLU A 19 -1.26 -13.24 -11.42
N PHE A 20 -0.02 -12.88 -11.07
CA PHE A 20 0.96 -13.85 -10.58
C PHE A 20 0.53 -14.47 -9.23
N GLY A 21 -0.13 -13.70 -8.37
CA GLY A 21 -0.74 -14.24 -7.15
C GLY A 21 -1.75 -15.35 -7.44
N HIS A 22 -2.69 -15.08 -8.33
CA HIS A 22 -3.67 -16.07 -8.79
C HIS A 22 -2.99 -17.31 -9.38
N PHE A 23 -2.05 -17.09 -10.28
CA PHE A 23 -1.29 -18.16 -10.92
C PHE A 23 -0.58 -19.08 -9.90
N LEU A 24 0.13 -18.47 -8.94
CA LEU A 24 0.92 -19.22 -7.97
C LEU A 24 0.04 -20.07 -7.06
N LEU A 25 -1.06 -19.49 -6.54
CA LEU A 25 -1.96 -20.20 -5.65
C LEU A 25 -2.81 -21.23 -6.38
N ALA A 26 -3.21 -20.98 -7.63
CA ALA A 26 -3.86 -21.98 -8.47
C ALA A 26 -2.98 -23.24 -8.64
N LYS A 27 -1.73 -23.03 -9.06
CA LYS A 27 -0.76 -24.14 -9.21
C LYS A 27 -0.48 -24.85 -7.90
N ALA A 28 -0.35 -24.14 -6.78
CA ALA A 28 -0.13 -24.73 -5.46
C ALA A 28 -1.32 -25.56 -4.98
N ASN A 29 -2.54 -25.22 -5.39
CA ASN A 29 -3.77 -25.94 -5.06
C ASN A 29 -4.15 -27.01 -6.10
N GLY A 30 -3.32 -27.29 -7.10
CA GLY A 30 -3.61 -28.27 -8.14
C GLY A 30 -4.65 -27.82 -9.17
N ILE A 31 -4.98 -26.52 -9.21
CA ILE A 31 -5.88 -25.95 -10.22
C ILE A 31 -5.10 -25.74 -11.52
N HIS A 32 -5.63 -26.23 -12.62
CA HIS A 32 -5.01 -26.09 -13.93
C HIS A 32 -5.16 -24.66 -14.45
N VAL A 33 -4.03 -24.03 -14.75
CA VAL A 33 -3.98 -22.70 -15.39
C VAL A 33 -3.81 -22.90 -16.89
N ILE A 34 -4.82 -22.53 -17.66
CA ILE A 34 -4.83 -22.68 -19.13
C ILE A 34 -3.94 -21.61 -19.75
N GLU A 35 -4.12 -20.35 -19.38
CA GLU A 35 -3.32 -19.23 -19.90
C GLU A 35 -2.93 -18.26 -18.76
N PHE A 36 -1.66 -17.89 -18.74
CA PHE A 36 -1.16 -16.75 -17.99
C PHE A 36 -0.70 -15.69 -18.99
N SER A 37 -1.39 -14.57 -19.04
CA SER A 37 -1.10 -13.52 -20.00
C SER A 37 -0.78 -12.18 -19.37
N VAL A 38 0.19 -11.49 -19.96
CA VAL A 38 0.56 -10.10 -19.64
C VAL A 38 0.08 -9.22 -20.78
N GLY A 39 -0.72 -8.18 -20.43
CA GLY A 39 -1.32 -7.29 -21.39
C GLY A 39 -2.67 -7.77 -21.91
N MET A 40 -3.25 -7.00 -22.82
CA MET A 40 -4.54 -7.25 -23.47
C MET A 40 -4.41 -7.19 -25.00
N GLY A 41 -5.41 -7.74 -25.71
CA GLY A 41 -5.49 -7.73 -27.18
C GLY A 41 -4.80 -8.93 -27.83
N PRO A 42 -4.38 -8.81 -29.11
CA PRO A 42 -3.77 -9.91 -29.85
C PRO A 42 -2.41 -10.31 -29.26
N ASN A 43 -2.09 -11.61 -29.37
CA ASN A 43 -0.81 -12.14 -28.89
C ASN A 43 0.35 -11.62 -29.75
N LEU A 44 1.36 -11.03 -29.13
CA LEU A 44 2.64 -10.71 -29.77
C LEU A 44 3.57 -11.94 -29.74
N PHE A 45 3.59 -12.62 -28.59
CA PHE A 45 4.39 -13.81 -28.38
C PHE A 45 3.68 -14.73 -27.42
N SER A 46 3.78 -16.04 -27.67
CA SER A 46 3.28 -17.05 -26.73
C SER A 46 4.11 -18.33 -26.81
N PHE A 47 4.21 -19.03 -25.69
CA PHE A 47 4.83 -20.35 -25.60
C PHE A 47 4.08 -21.22 -24.61
N GLN A 48 4.14 -22.51 -24.82
CA GLN A 48 3.55 -23.52 -23.94
C GLN A 48 4.61 -24.10 -23.02
N LYS A 49 4.30 -24.20 -21.71
CA LYS A 49 5.15 -24.92 -20.75
C LYS A 49 4.27 -25.72 -19.80
N GLY A 50 4.32 -27.04 -19.94
CA GLY A 50 3.35 -27.94 -19.29
C GLY A 50 1.95 -27.65 -19.83
N ASP A 51 0.98 -27.59 -18.92
CA ASP A 51 -0.43 -27.34 -19.26
C ASP A 51 -0.78 -25.84 -19.40
N THR A 52 0.18 -24.96 -19.14
CA THR A 52 -0.04 -23.52 -19.16
C THR A 52 0.56 -22.87 -20.40
N LYS A 53 -0.26 -22.09 -21.10
CA LYS A 53 0.17 -21.16 -22.15
C LYS A 53 0.55 -19.82 -21.52
N TYR A 54 1.75 -19.34 -21.83
CA TYR A 54 2.24 -18.02 -21.43
C TYR A 54 2.16 -17.08 -22.61
N SER A 55 1.49 -15.94 -22.46
CA SER A 55 1.25 -15.00 -23.56
C SER A 55 1.65 -13.57 -23.18
N LEU A 56 2.31 -12.91 -24.12
CA LEU A 56 2.53 -11.47 -24.10
C LEU A 56 1.62 -10.85 -25.16
N LYS A 57 0.74 -9.93 -24.75
CA LYS A 57 -0.24 -9.30 -25.63
C LYS A 57 0.16 -7.87 -26.00
N LEU A 58 -0.45 -7.33 -27.04
CA LEU A 58 -0.02 -6.07 -27.68
C LEU A 58 -0.14 -4.85 -26.76
N LEU A 59 -1.23 -4.74 -26.02
CA LEU A 59 -1.47 -3.60 -25.13
C LEU A 59 -0.86 -3.89 -23.76
N PRO A 60 0.09 -3.07 -23.27
CA PRO A 60 0.76 -3.30 -21.97
C PRO A 60 -0.12 -2.89 -20.77
N ILE A 61 -1.41 -3.10 -20.89
CA ILE A 61 -2.41 -2.78 -19.88
C ILE A 61 -3.20 -4.05 -19.59
N GLY A 62 -3.30 -4.40 -18.29
CA GLY A 62 -4.02 -5.60 -17.88
C GLY A 62 -3.18 -6.86 -17.93
N GLY A 63 -3.84 -7.96 -17.66
CA GLY A 63 -3.34 -9.33 -17.67
C GLY A 63 -4.52 -10.27 -17.47
N ALA A 64 -4.28 -11.56 -17.53
CA ALA A 64 -5.28 -12.57 -17.16
C ALA A 64 -4.62 -13.87 -16.76
N CYS A 65 -5.17 -14.50 -15.75
CA CYS A 65 -4.87 -15.85 -15.34
C CYS A 65 -6.15 -16.70 -15.52
N MET A 66 -6.21 -17.51 -16.57
CA MET A 66 -7.40 -18.29 -16.92
C MET A 66 -7.29 -19.70 -16.34
N PHE A 67 -8.31 -20.12 -15.63
CA PHE A 67 -8.38 -21.45 -15.01
C PHE A 67 -9.28 -22.38 -15.82
N GLU A 68 -8.98 -23.68 -15.78
CA GLU A 68 -9.86 -24.69 -16.33
C GLU A 68 -11.19 -24.71 -15.57
N GLY A 69 -12.32 -24.66 -16.31
CA GLY A 69 -13.66 -24.71 -15.76
C GLY A 69 -14.15 -23.44 -15.07
N GLU A 70 -13.43 -22.30 -15.21
CA GLU A 70 -13.86 -21.02 -14.59
C GLU A 70 -15.16 -20.49 -15.22
N ASP A 71 -15.28 -20.55 -16.54
CA ASP A 71 -16.40 -19.98 -17.30
C ASP A 71 -17.39 -21.06 -17.80
N GLY A 72 -17.15 -22.34 -17.52
CA GLY A 72 -17.90 -23.45 -18.10
C GLY A 72 -17.68 -23.65 -19.61
N LEU A 73 -16.80 -22.83 -20.24
CA LEU A 73 -16.53 -22.86 -21.68
C LEU A 73 -15.27 -23.64 -22.06
N ASN A 74 -14.37 -23.87 -21.11
CA ASN A 74 -13.09 -24.53 -21.30
C ASN A 74 -13.02 -25.83 -20.49
N GLU A 75 -14.14 -26.49 -20.29
CA GLU A 75 -14.17 -27.83 -19.76
C GLU A 75 -13.69 -28.80 -20.85
N LYS A 76 -12.86 -29.77 -20.44
CA LYS A 76 -12.48 -30.87 -21.30
C LYS A 76 -13.72 -31.65 -21.72
N GLU A 77 -13.67 -32.33 -22.87
CA GLU A 77 -14.80 -33.11 -23.36
C GLU A 77 -15.16 -34.27 -22.36
N ASP A 78 -16.43 -34.70 -22.39
CA ASP A 78 -16.94 -35.77 -21.53
C ASP A 78 -16.04 -37.00 -21.59
N GLY A 79 -15.44 -37.35 -20.45
CA GLY A 79 -14.56 -38.52 -20.31
C GLY A 79 -13.10 -38.20 -19.97
N GLU A 80 -12.71 -36.92 -19.94
CA GLU A 80 -11.40 -36.49 -19.46
C GLU A 80 -11.39 -36.21 -17.93
N ASP A 81 -10.19 -36.22 -17.33
CA ASP A 81 -10.02 -35.99 -15.90
C ASP A 81 -10.17 -34.49 -15.59
N HIS A 82 -11.24 -34.12 -14.87
CA HIS A 82 -11.56 -32.79 -14.42
C HIS A 82 -10.99 -32.49 -13.02
N SER A 83 -10.07 -33.27 -12.50
CA SER A 83 -9.52 -33.12 -11.15
C SER A 83 -8.85 -31.77 -10.93
N GLY A 84 -8.35 -31.11 -11.98
CA GLY A 84 -7.72 -29.80 -11.97
C GLY A 84 -8.66 -28.63 -12.27
N SER A 85 -9.96 -28.85 -12.48
CA SER A 85 -10.93 -27.79 -12.75
C SER A 85 -11.12 -26.89 -11.51
N PHE A 86 -11.20 -25.57 -11.74
CA PHE A 86 -11.46 -24.59 -10.68
C PHE A 86 -12.78 -24.85 -9.95
N LEU A 87 -13.84 -25.24 -10.67
CA LEU A 87 -15.14 -25.54 -10.06
C LEU A 87 -15.11 -26.79 -9.18
N ASN A 88 -14.30 -27.76 -9.50
CA ASN A 88 -14.16 -29.01 -8.75
C ASN A 88 -13.16 -28.90 -7.58
N ALA A 89 -12.36 -27.82 -7.55
CA ALA A 89 -11.41 -27.58 -6.47
C ALA A 89 -12.13 -27.32 -5.14
N ASN A 90 -11.48 -27.69 -4.04
CA ASN A 90 -11.96 -27.41 -2.69
C ASN A 90 -12.26 -25.91 -2.51
N VAL A 91 -13.32 -25.59 -1.75
CA VAL A 91 -13.74 -24.21 -1.47
C VAL A 91 -12.58 -23.34 -0.97
N TRP A 92 -11.75 -23.86 -0.08
CA TRP A 92 -10.58 -23.12 0.44
C TRP A 92 -9.51 -22.88 -0.63
N ALA A 93 -9.32 -23.85 -1.54
CA ALA A 93 -8.43 -23.67 -2.69
C ALA A 93 -8.92 -22.55 -3.61
N ARG A 94 -10.23 -22.51 -3.89
CA ARG A 94 -10.84 -21.43 -4.69
C ARG A 94 -10.72 -20.07 -4.01
N ILE A 95 -11.08 -19.99 -2.72
CA ILE A 95 -10.98 -18.75 -1.94
C ILE A 95 -9.53 -18.25 -1.90
N SER A 96 -8.57 -19.13 -1.57
CA SER A 96 -7.15 -18.73 -1.51
C SER A 96 -6.63 -18.27 -2.88
N THR A 97 -7.02 -18.94 -3.97
CA THR A 97 -6.64 -18.56 -5.32
C THR A 97 -7.20 -17.17 -5.69
N VAL A 98 -8.48 -16.90 -5.40
CA VAL A 98 -9.10 -15.60 -5.69
C VAL A 98 -8.51 -14.49 -4.82
N LEU A 99 -8.26 -14.74 -3.54
CA LEU A 99 -7.68 -13.75 -2.64
C LEU A 99 -6.19 -13.50 -2.91
N ALA A 100 -5.49 -14.41 -3.59
CA ALA A 100 -4.07 -14.28 -3.85
C ALA A 100 -3.70 -13.03 -4.66
N GLY A 101 -4.51 -12.61 -5.62
CA GLY A 101 -4.28 -11.39 -6.40
C GLY A 101 -4.13 -10.15 -5.51
N PRO A 102 -5.15 -9.77 -4.74
CA PRO A 102 -5.05 -8.65 -3.80
C PRO A 102 -3.92 -8.81 -2.78
N VAL A 103 -3.73 -10.02 -2.23
CA VAL A 103 -2.66 -10.28 -1.24
C VAL A 103 -1.27 -10.03 -1.85
N PHE A 104 -1.03 -10.45 -3.09
CA PHE A 104 0.25 -10.18 -3.76
C PHE A 104 0.48 -8.70 -4.02
N ASN A 105 -0.58 -7.93 -4.28
CA ASN A 105 -0.46 -6.47 -4.39
C ASN A 105 -0.12 -5.82 -3.05
N PHE A 106 -0.66 -6.32 -1.93
CA PHE A 106 -0.24 -5.87 -0.60
C PHE A 106 1.23 -6.21 -0.31
N ILE A 107 1.67 -7.43 -0.68
CA ILE A 107 3.08 -7.83 -0.55
C ILE A 107 3.98 -6.92 -1.40
N LEU A 108 3.61 -6.66 -2.65
CA LEU A 108 4.34 -5.75 -3.53
C LEU A 108 4.41 -4.33 -2.93
N GLY A 109 3.29 -3.80 -2.44
CA GLY A 109 3.23 -2.50 -1.77
C GLY A 109 4.17 -2.44 -0.56
N PHE A 110 4.17 -3.50 0.26
CA PHE A 110 5.08 -3.60 1.40
C PHE A 110 6.56 -3.63 0.98
N ILE A 111 6.90 -4.40 -0.07
CA ILE A 111 8.27 -4.45 -0.60
C ILE A 111 8.71 -3.06 -1.10
N ILE A 112 7.85 -2.36 -1.82
CA ILE A 112 8.13 -1.00 -2.30
C ILE A 112 8.31 -0.04 -1.12
N ALA A 113 7.42 -0.06 -0.14
CA ALA A 113 7.53 0.76 1.08
C ALA A 113 8.83 0.44 1.83
N PHE A 114 9.19 -0.84 1.95
CA PHE A 114 10.44 -1.25 2.59
C PHE A 114 11.68 -0.72 1.86
N ILE A 115 11.68 -0.79 0.52
CA ILE A 115 12.77 -0.21 -0.30
C ILE A 115 12.82 1.30 -0.10
N MET A 116 11.68 1.98 -0.13
CA MET A 116 11.59 3.44 0.05
C MET A 116 12.13 3.87 1.41
N VAL A 117 11.69 3.22 2.49
CA VAL A 117 12.15 3.52 3.87
C VAL A 117 13.65 3.28 4.05
N ASN A 118 14.23 2.30 3.32
CA ASN A 118 15.68 2.06 3.38
C ASN A 118 16.51 3.06 2.56
N LEU A 119 15.95 3.57 1.46
CA LEU A 119 16.67 4.46 0.54
C LEU A 119 16.44 5.94 0.84
N ILE A 120 15.30 6.28 1.43
CA ILE A 120 14.85 7.65 1.68
C ILE A 120 14.75 7.88 3.17
N VAL A 121 15.15 9.07 3.62
CA VAL A 121 14.92 9.51 5.00
C VAL A 121 13.43 9.67 5.26
N ILE A 122 12.95 9.17 6.39
CA ILE A 122 11.59 9.38 6.85
C ILE A 122 11.48 10.69 7.63
N ARG A 123 10.28 11.25 7.71
CA ARG A 123 9.99 12.39 8.57
C ARG A 123 9.46 11.90 9.92
N ASP A 124 10.34 11.99 10.92
CA ASP A 124 10.00 11.66 12.30
C ASP A 124 9.02 12.72 12.87
N PRO A 125 8.02 12.37 13.68
CA PRO A 125 7.06 13.33 14.23
C PRO A 125 7.65 14.19 15.37
N VAL A 126 8.90 14.62 15.20
CA VAL A 126 9.57 15.58 16.10
C VAL A 126 9.39 16.98 15.53
N ALA A 127 8.81 17.87 16.30
CA ALA A 127 8.65 19.27 15.93
C ALA A 127 10.02 19.95 15.90
N THR A 128 10.58 20.22 14.73
CA THR A 128 11.84 20.98 14.64
C THR A 128 11.63 22.48 14.66
N GLU A 129 10.44 22.92 14.25
CA GLU A 129 10.07 24.31 14.25
C GLU A 129 8.59 24.50 14.62
N ILE A 130 8.32 25.45 15.49
CA ILE A 130 6.97 25.85 15.93
C ILE A 130 6.66 27.20 15.31
N VAL A 131 5.50 27.31 14.67
CA VAL A 131 5.04 28.55 14.02
C VAL A 131 4.65 29.57 15.07
N ASP A 132 5.21 30.77 14.97
CA ASP A 132 4.89 31.89 15.86
C ASP A 132 3.40 32.25 15.78
N GLY A 133 2.77 32.39 16.95
CA GLY A 133 1.34 32.60 17.05
C GLY A 133 0.48 31.40 16.64
N GLY A 134 1.10 30.25 16.35
CA GLY A 134 0.41 29.02 16.01
C GLY A 134 -0.20 28.30 17.22
N ALA A 135 -1.13 27.39 16.97
CA ALA A 135 -1.81 26.64 18.02
C ALA A 135 -0.85 25.81 18.89
N ALA A 136 0.22 25.26 18.31
CA ALA A 136 1.24 24.51 19.02
C ALA A 136 2.00 25.39 20.02
N GLN A 137 2.37 26.63 19.63
CA GLN A 137 3.05 27.58 20.50
C GLN A 137 2.16 27.99 21.69
N GLU A 138 0.89 28.32 21.42
CA GLU A 138 -0.08 28.67 22.47
C GLU A 138 -0.31 27.54 23.48
N ALA A 139 -0.20 26.27 23.01
CA ALA A 139 -0.31 25.10 23.85
C ALA A 139 0.97 24.73 24.59
N GLY A 140 2.06 25.52 24.44
CA GLY A 140 3.34 25.31 25.11
C GLY A 140 4.20 24.20 24.51
N LEU A 141 3.91 23.74 23.29
CA LEU A 141 4.82 22.87 22.54
C LEU A 141 6.08 23.64 22.14
N GLN A 142 7.21 22.94 22.09
CA GLN A 142 8.52 23.51 21.81
C GLN A 142 9.24 22.72 20.72
N PRO A 143 10.20 23.34 20.03
CA PRO A 143 11.11 22.59 19.17
C PRO A 143 11.79 21.45 19.96
N GLY A 144 11.88 20.26 19.38
CA GLY A 144 12.37 19.04 20.01
C GLY A 144 11.27 18.13 20.58
N ASP A 145 10.03 18.59 20.69
CA ASP A 145 8.92 17.75 21.13
C ASP A 145 8.58 16.70 20.09
N ARG A 146 8.58 15.43 20.51
CA ARG A 146 8.07 14.30 19.71
C ARG A 146 6.59 14.13 19.95
N ILE A 147 5.78 14.24 18.90
CA ILE A 147 4.33 14.02 18.99
C ILE A 147 4.04 12.52 19.06
N LEU A 148 3.39 12.08 20.12
CA LEU A 148 3.07 10.67 20.36
C LEU A 148 1.64 10.30 19.96
N SER A 149 0.69 11.21 20.16
CA SER A 149 -0.71 11.01 19.74
C SER A 149 -1.47 12.31 19.59
N LEU A 150 -2.49 12.27 18.72
CA LEU A 150 -3.50 13.32 18.54
C LEU A 150 -4.89 12.72 18.80
N ASN A 151 -5.64 13.25 19.76
CA ASN A 151 -6.94 12.71 20.19
C ASN A 151 -6.94 11.19 20.46
N GLY A 152 -5.84 10.67 21.03
CA GLY A 152 -5.67 9.24 21.32
C GLY A 152 -5.19 8.39 20.13
N SER A 153 -5.20 8.92 18.91
CA SER A 153 -4.61 8.25 17.74
C SER A 153 -3.09 8.37 17.79
N LYS A 154 -2.39 7.24 17.81
CA LYS A 154 -0.92 7.21 17.85
C LYS A 154 -0.33 7.79 16.57
N ILE A 155 0.73 8.57 16.72
CA ILE A 155 1.51 9.17 15.65
C ILE A 155 2.87 8.50 15.58
N HIS A 156 3.28 8.06 14.40
CA HIS A 156 4.55 7.40 14.14
C HIS A 156 5.35 8.12 13.05
N LEU A 157 4.64 8.84 12.16
CA LEU A 157 5.18 9.58 11.04
C LEU A 157 4.61 11.01 11.04
N TYR A 158 5.37 11.98 10.56
CA TYR A 158 4.90 13.35 10.43
C TYR A 158 3.71 13.49 9.47
N GLU A 159 3.63 12.65 8.47
CA GLU A 159 2.52 12.56 7.52
C GLU A 159 1.18 12.28 8.22
N GLU A 160 1.17 11.51 9.30
CA GLU A 160 -0.04 11.25 10.08
C GLU A 160 -0.57 12.52 10.75
N ILE A 161 0.33 13.45 11.14
CA ILE A 161 -0.06 14.78 11.63
C ILE A 161 -0.72 15.58 10.51
N GLN A 162 -0.15 15.55 9.30
CA GLN A 162 -0.72 16.24 8.14
C GLN A 162 -2.08 15.66 7.76
N LEU A 163 -2.22 14.35 7.74
CA LEU A 163 -3.48 13.66 7.46
C LEU A 163 -4.55 14.01 8.50
N PHE A 164 -4.17 14.07 9.79
CA PHE A 164 -5.06 14.50 10.84
C PHE A 164 -5.60 15.91 10.58
N THR A 165 -4.74 16.86 10.19
CA THR A 165 -5.16 18.24 9.90
C THR A 165 -6.08 18.34 8.68
N LEU A 166 -5.90 17.49 7.66
CA LEU A 166 -6.76 17.43 6.47
C LEU A 166 -8.18 16.94 6.81
N THR A 167 -8.29 16.02 7.76
CA THR A 167 -9.57 15.43 8.17
C THR A 167 -10.22 16.14 9.35
N TYR A 168 -9.55 17.12 9.95
CA TYR A 168 -10.03 17.85 11.12
C TYR A 168 -11.31 18.64 10.83
N ARG A 169 -12.28 18.53 11.77
CA ARG A 169 -13.61 19.14 11.62
C ARG A 169 -13.90 20.25 12.63
N GLY A 170 -12.96 20.54 13.52
CA GLY A 170 -13.11 21.53 14.57
C GLY A 170 -13.06 20.95 15.98
N GLY A 171 -12.89 21.82 16.98
CA GLY A 171 -12.81 21.47 18.40
C GLY A 171 -11.38 21.45 18.95
N ASN A 172 -11.24 21.02 20.19
CA ASN A 172 -9.95 20.90 20.83
C ASN A 172 -9.27 19.58 20.48
N VAL A 173 -7.97 19.59 20.32
CA VAL A 173 -7.12 18.43 20.05
C VAL A 173 -6.24 18.18 21.26
N THR A 174 -6.38 17.00 21.87
CA THR A 174 -5.47 16.56 22.93
C THR A 174 -4.21 16.00 22.27
N VAL A 175 -3.06 16.56 22.62
CA VAL A 175 -1.75 16.18 22.12
C VAL A 175 -0.96 15.54 23.25
N GLN A 176 -0.52 14.30 23.05
CA GLN A 176 0.52 13.70 23.87
C GLN A 176 1.86 13.89 23.16
N TYR A 177 2.85 14.33 23.89
CA TYR A 177 4.21 14.56 23.40
C TYR A 177 5.25 14.03 24.36
N GLU A 178 6.48 13.91 23.90
CA GLU A 178 7.66 13.57 24.70
C GLU A 178 8.71 14.65 24.49
N ARG A 179 9.21 15.19 25.60
CA ARG A 179 10.27 16.20 25.69
C ARG A 179 11.35 15.68 26.63
N ASP A 180 12.57 15.55 26.17
CA ASP A 180 13.73 15.06 26.96
C ASP A 180 13.43 13.74 27.68
N GLY A 181 12.70 12.82 27.02
CA GLY A 181 12.31 11.51 27.57
C GLY A 181 11.12 11.57 28.55
N VAL A 182 10.56 12.75 28.83
CA VAL A 182 9.40 12.93 29.72
C VAL A 182 8.14 13.13 28.90
N LYS A 183 7.11 12.33 29.17
CA LYS A 183 5.81 12.44 28.48
C LYS A 183 4.97 13.55 29.08
N GLY A 184 4.43 14.40 28.24
CA GLY A 184 3.51 15.47 28.57
C GLY A 184 2.20 15.33 27.79
N THR A 185 1.19 16.05 28.26
CA THR A 185 -0.10 16.19 27.55
C THR A 185 -0.51 17.63 27.56
N THR A 186 -0.93 18.14 26.41
CA THR A 186 -1.50 19.47 26.27
C THR A 186 -2.73 19.43 25.38
N THR A 187 -3.45 20.53 25.32
CA THR A 187 -4.62 20.69 24.44
C THR A 187 -4.42 21.92 23.57
N LEU A 188 -4.66 21.80 22.30
CA LEU A 188 -4.61 22.89 21.34
C LEU A 188 -5.85 22.93 20.47
N THR A 189 -6.15 24.09 19.90
CA THR A 189 -7.19 24.26 18.90
C THR A 189 -6.53 24.63 17.58
N PRO A 190 -6.53 23.73 16.56
CA PRO A 190 -5.94 24.04 15.27
C PRO A 190 -6.53 25.32 14.68
N LYS A 191 -5.67 26.16 14.09
CA LYS A 191 -6.06 27.42 13.45
C LYS A 191 -6.23 27.24 11.95
N TYR A 192 -7.25 27.88 11.38
CA TYR A 192 -7.45 27.84 9.93
C TYR A 192 -6.42 28.75 9.24
N ASP A 193 -5.68 28.21 8.29
CA ASP A 193 -4.73 28.93 7.45
C ASP A 193 -5.38 29.17 6.07
N GLU A 194 -5.65 30.42 5.75
CA GLU A 194 -6.29 30.79 4.48
C GLU A 194 -5.39 30.51 3.28
N SER A 195 -4.07 30.60 3.44
CA SER A 195 -3.12 30.34 2.36
C SER A 195 -3.01 28.85 2.02
N ALA A 196 -3.10 28.00 3.02
CA ALA A 196 -3.08 26.55 2.87
C ALA A 196 -4.49 25.96 2.65
N GLY A 197 -5.56 26.73 2.89
CA GLY A 197 -6.95 26.29 2.77
C GLY A 197 -7.35 25.18 3.75
N ARG A 198 -6.67 25.07 4.90
CA ARG A 198 -6.87 24.01 5.88
C ARG A 198 -6.50 24.42 7.30
N TYR A 199 -6.93 23.61 8.25
CA TYR A 199 -6.52 23.78 9.63
C TYR A 199 -5.07 23.34 9.84
N MET A 200 -4.32 24.08 10.66
CA MET A 200 -2.93 23.83 10.99
C MET A 200 -2.74 23.79 12.51
N ILE A 201 -1.90 22.89 12.98
CA ILE A 201 -1.53 22.83 14.41
C ILE A 201 -0.34 23.74 14.73
N GLY A 202 0.39 24.22 13.73
CA GLY A 202 1.51 25.15 13.91
C GLY A 202 2.85 24.46 14.13
N ILE A 203 3.03 23.25 13.65
CA ILE A 203 4.32 22.57 13.49
C ILE A 203 4.69 22.65 12.01
N SER A 204 5.82 23.30 11.67
CA SER A 204 6.17 23.57 10.28
C SER A 204 7.14 22.56 9.68
N ASN A 205 8.02 21.98 10.46
CA ASN A 205 9.04 21.03 10.04
C ASN A 205 9.06 19.78 10.91
N ALA A 206 9.55 18.71 10.32
CA ALA A 206 9.83 17.44 10.98
C ALA A 206 11.31 17.12 10.89
N ASP A 207 11.81 16.31 11.81
CA ASP A 207 13.16 15.80 11.73
C ASP A 207 13.25 14.69 10.68
N PHE A 208 14.41 14.64 10.00
CA PHE A 208 14.67 13.62 8.97
C PHE A 208 15.58 12.55 9.56
N VAL A 209 15.08 11.31 9.60
CA VAL A 209 15.81 10.18 10.16
C VAL A 209 15.99 9.09 9.12
N GLN A 210 17.22 8.62 8.97
CA GLN A 210 17.49 7.42 8.20
C GLN A 210 17.38 6.20 9.11
N LEU A 211 16.51 5.29 8.76
CA LEU A 211 16.30 4.07 9.52
C LEU A 211 17.25 2.96 9.07
N SER A 212 17.45 1.97 9.93
CA SER A 212 18.21 0.77 9.63
C SER A 212 17.66 -0.46 10.35
N GLY A 213 17.90 -1.63 9.77
CA GLY A 213 17.55 -2.90 10.40
C GLY A 213 16.04 -3.13 10.57
N LEU A 214 15.64 -3.58 11.77
CA LEU A 214 14.25 -3.95 12.06
C LEU A 214 13.28 -2.77 12.07
N ASP A 215 13.77 -1.56 12.32
CA ASP A 215 12.91 -0.36 12.30
C ASP A 215 12.36 -0.11 10.89
N CYS A 216 13.12 -0.43 9.84
CA CYS A 216 12.62 -0.32 8.47
C CYS A 216 11.33 -1.12 8.24
N PHE A 217 11.20 -2.34 8.81
CA PHE A 217 9.97 -3.14 8.71
C PHE A 217 8.79 -2.46 9.41
N ARG A 218 9.02 -1.93 10.61
CA ARG A 218 7.97 -1.27 11.38
C ARG A 218 7.48 -0.01 10.71
N TYR A 219 8.39 0.81 10.20
CA TYR A 219 8.06 2.06 9.52
C TYR A 219 7.48 1.83 8.14
N SER A 220 7.89 0.79 7.41
CA SER A 220 7.23 0.39 6.15
C SER A 220 5.76 0.01 6.37
N TRP A 221 5.45 -0.61 7.51
CA TRP A 221 4.06 -0.87 7.88
C TRP A 221 3.27 0.41 8.20
N TYR A 222 3.93 1.40 8.84
CA TYR A 222 3.29 2.69 9.10
C TYR A 222 3.01 3.46 7.82
N GLU A 223 3.95 3.48 6.88
CA GLU A 223 3.77 4.07 5.54
C GLU A 223 2.59 3.44 4.79
N MET A 224 2.49 2.11 4.78
CA MET A 224 1.35 1.43 4.15
C MET A 224 -0.01 1.77 4.74
N ARG A 225 -0.07 2.15 6.01
CA ARG A 225 -1.33 2.54 6.66
C ARG A 225 -1.83 3.92 6.27
N ILE A 226 -0.95 4.78 5.78
CA ILE A 226 -1.26 6.17 5.41
C ILE A 226 -1.79 6.25 3.98
N VAL A 227 -1.38 5.33 3.12
CA VAL A 227 -1.83 5.21 1.72
C VAL A 227 -3.17 4.50 1.64
#